data_702385ca1200e1f734a922bb7ae5f5ca
#
_entry.id   702385ca1200e1f734a922bb7ae5f5ca
#
_cell.length_a   1.000
_cell.length_b   1.000
_cell.length_c   1.000
_cell.angle_alpha   90.00
_cell.angle_beta   90.00
_cell.angle_gamma   90.00
#
_symmetry.space_group_name_H-M   'P 1'
#
loop_
_entity.id
_entity.type
_entity.pdbx_description
1 polymer ?
#
loop_
_entity_poly.entity_id
_entity_poly.type
_entity_poly.pdbx_seq_one_letter_code
_entity_poly.pdbx_strand_id
1 'polypeptide(L)'
;HIEQTRERTQYLFSGVHRKYIYLYFSSAKIQQFVGTTLPVCLVARQATFYIKIPPESRFLCKFASCFGGSRPPEAIIVMIRKAVILGTGNVAWQLAHSLPLFGYCVVQIFGRNAVKAEDLASAVGADHTDSYDEIYPDADIYIYAVSDDAISEVVASVRLDSGVHVHTSGCVGIDVFEGSKSNYGVVYPFQTFTRNKKIDFSKVAIFFEANNDSSRSRVEEFAKALSLKVFESNSEQRRRVHLAGVVGCNFANYLWSISYNILRQQGYPFRDVMLPLIEESLDKLRYMPPSEAQTGPARRGDTGTIATHEAMLADNNDIAEMYRMLSKMIADGSNYKYNRNRQ
;
A
#
# COMPACT_ATOMS: atom_id res chain seq x y z
N HIS A 1 30.07 -16.89 38.38
CA HIS A 1 28.94 -15.94 38.46
C HIS A 1 28.39 -15.74 37.06
N ILE A 2 27.39 -16.54 36.72
CA ILE A 2 26.59 -16.41 35.51
C ILE A 2 25.27 -15.83 36.01
N GLU A 3 25.07 -14.52 35.83
CA GLU A 3 23.77 -13.88 36.01
C GLU A 3 22.81 -14.36 34.95
N GLN A 4 21.80 -15.09 35.37
CA GLN A 4 20.70 -15.53 34.55
C GLN A 4 19.80 -14.33 34.23
N THR A 5 19.96 -13.73 33.08
CA THR A 5 18.95 -12.84 32.50
C THR A 5 17.77 -13.70 32.06
N ARG A 6 16.71 -13.73 32.88
CA ARG A 6 15.41 -14.32 32.51
C ARG A 6 14.77 -13.43 31.47
N GLU A 7 15.11 -13.60 30.21
CA GLU A 7 14.29 -13.08 29.11
C GLU A 7 12.97 -13.85 29.04
N ARG A 8 11.88 -13.14 29.28
CA ARG A 8 10.51 -13.66 29.13
C ARG A 8 10.26 -13.95 27.64
N THR A 9 10.31 -15.20 27.26
CA THR A 9 9.87 -15.64 25.93
C THR A 9 8.34 -15.68 25.94
N GLN A 10 7.69 -14.75 25.24
CA GLN A 10 6.24 -14.77 25.03
C GLN A 10 5.92 -15.66 23.84
N TYR A 11 5.07 -16.65 24.03
CA TYR A 11 4.54 -17.52 22.98
C TYR A 11 3.08 -17.17 22.73
N LEU A 12 2.75 -16.97 21.46
CA LEU A 12 1.41 -16.61 21.02
C LEU A 12 0.84 -17.75 20.16
N PHE A 13 -0.26 -18.35 20.59
CA PHE A 13 -1.05 -19.29 19.79
C PHE A 13 -2.23 -18.53 19.23
N SER A 14 -2.36 -18.40 17.92
CA SER A 14 -3.55 -17.88 17.30
C SER A 14 -4.34 -18.97 16.60
N GLY A 15 -5.59 -19.04 16.91
CA GLY A 15 -6.69 -19.85 16.43
C GLY A 15 -6.42 -21.03 15.50
N VAL A 16 -7.01 -22.19 15.82
CA VAL A 16 -7.01 -23.36 14.95
C VAL A 16 -7.92 -23.09 13.76
N HIS A 17 -7.35 -22.66 12.64
CA HIS A 17 -8.00 -22.74 11.35
C HIS A 17 -7.62 -24.03 10.65
N ARG A 18 -8.57 -24.68 9.97
CA ARG A 18 -8.50 -26.06 9.44
C ARG A 18 -7.25 -26.42 8.61
N LYS A 19 -6.40 -25.45 8.23
CA LYS A 19 -5.19 -25.71 7.43
C LYS A 19 -3.85 -25.31 8.07
N TYR A 20 -3.78 -24.35 9.04
CA TYR A 20 -2.48 -23.89 9.57
C TYR A 20 -2.56 -23.36 11.01
N ILE A 21 -1.48 -23.56 11.78
CA ILE A 21 -1.23 -22.96 13.09
C ILE A 21 -0.05 -22.01 12.97
N TYR A 22 -0.19 -20.80 13.53
CA TYR A 22 0.86 -19.79 13.52
C TYR A 22 1.47 -19.69 14.92
N LEU A 23 2.79 -19.81 15.02
CA LEU A 23 3.54 -19.68 16.26
C LEU A 23 4.41 -18.42 16.21
N TYR A 24 4.48 -17.75 17.34
CA TYR A 24 5.20 -16.52 17.52
C TYR A 24 6.44 -16.74 18.38
N PHE A 25 7.63 -16.28 17.96
CA PHE A 25 8.88 -16.45 18.68
C PHE A 25 9.67 -15.14 18.75
N SER A 26 10.35 -14.91 19.87
CA SER A 26 11.39 -13.87 19.95
C SER A 26 12.73 -14.39 19.37
N SER A 27 13.56 -13.48 18.89
CA SER A 27 14.73 -13.76 18.02
C SER A 27 15.78 -14.73 18.56
N ALA A 28 15.84 -14.96 19.88
CA ALA A 28 16.97 -15.65 20.50
C ALA A 28 17.00 -17.18 20.33
N LYS A 29 15.92 -17.84 19.86
CA LYS A 29 15.82 -19.32 19.81
C LYS A 29 15.58 -19.94 18.43
N ILE A 30 15.56 -19.18 17.36
CA ILE A 30 15.23 -19.72 16.02
C ILE A 30 16.36 -20.52 15.41
N GLN A 31 17.62 -20.18 15.68
CA GLN A 31 18.76 -20.87 15.09
C GLN A 31 18.83 -22.36 15.44
N GLN A 32 18.23 -22.79 16.53
CA GLN A 32 18.20 -24.20 16.94
C GLN A 32 17.16 -25.06 16.22
N PHE A 33 16.15 -24.47 15.56
CA PHE A 33 15.00 -25.18 15.01
C PHE A 33 14.91 -25.26 13.47
N VAL A 34 15.73 -24.49 12.74
CA VAL A 34 15.63 -24.36 11.26
C VAL A 34 16.26 -25.53 10.48
N GLY A 35 16.71 -26.58 11.15
CA GLY A 35 17.43 -27.72 10.53
C GLY A 35 16.55 -28.78 9.84
N THR A 36 15.22 -28.64 9.75
CA THR A 36 14.34 -29.67 9.18
C THR A 36 13.43 -29.10 8.08
N THR A 37 13.40 -29.82 6.96
CA THR A 37 12.62 -29.60 5.74
C THR A 37 11.11 -29.55 5.99
N LEU A 38 10.57 -28.40 6.37
CA LEU A 38 9.13 -28.09 6.38
C LEU A 38 8.89 -26.79 5.65
N PRO A 39 7.78 -26.63 4.94
CA PRO A 39 7.41 -25.35 4.34
C PRO A 39 7.05 -24.36 5.45
N VAL A 40 8.05 -23.60 5.89
CA VAL A 40 7.93 -22.58 6.93
C VAL A 40 8.01 -21.22 6.27
N CYS A 41 6.93 -20.47 6.30
CA CYS A 41 6.99 -19.06 5.93
C CYS A 41 7.44 -18.24 7.14
N LEU A 42 8.70 -17.80 7.13
CA LEU A 42 9.29 -16.97 8.18
C LEU A 42 9.08 -15.49 7.83
N VAL A 43 8.32 -14.77 8.64
CA VAL A 43 8.15 -13.31 8.50
C VAL A 43 8.74 -12.65 9.74
N ALA A 44 9.76 -11.82 9.54
CA ALA A 44 10.47 -11.13 10.61
C ALA A 44 9.98 -9.67 10.77
N ARG A 45 9.65 -9.25 12.00
CA ARG A 45 9.48 -7.85 12.37
C ARG A 45 10.19 -7.58 13.70
N GLN A 46 11.17 -6.67 13.71
CA GLN A 46 11.90 -6.25 14.93
C GLN A 46 12.21 -7.42 15.89
N ALA A 47 12.93 -8.43 15.39
CA ALA A 47 13.32 -9.62 16.16
C ALA A 47 12.17 -10.60 16.52
N THR A 48 11.05 -10.54 15.83
CA THR A 48 9.91 -11.44 16.02
C THR A 48 9.58 -12.17 14.73
N PHE A 49 9.30 -13.47 14.82
CA PHE A 49 9.08 -14.37 13.69
C PHE A 49 7.74 -15.08 13.79
N TYR A 50 7.04 -15.22 12.66
CA TYR A 50 5.83 -16.02 12.54
C TYR A 50 6.14 -17.30 11.81
N ILE A 51 5.72 -18.43 12.34
CA ILE A 51 5.88 -19.73 11.70
C ILE A 51 4.50 -20.25 11.31
N LYS A 52 4.29 -20.51 10.02
CA LYS A 52 3.08 -21.14 9.49
C LYS A 52 3.25 -22.65 9.56
N ILE A 53 2.44 -23.35 10.34
CA ILE A 53 2.53 -24.80 10.54
C ILE A 53 1.18 -25.46 10.21
N PRO A 54 1.15 -26.54 9.40
CA PRO A 54 -0.06 -27.32 9.20
C PRO A 54 -0.54 -27.91 10.55
N PRO A 55 -1.85 -27.91 10.85
CA PRO A 55 -2.37 -28.38 12.14
C PRO A 55 -2.08 -29.87 12.42
N GLU A 56 -1.87 -30.68 11.38
CA GLU A 56 -1.61 -32.10 11.43
C GLU A 56 -0.11 -32.44 11.58
N SER A 57 0.77 -31.44 11.71
CA SER A 57 2.21 -31.67 11.74
C SER A 57 2.65 -32.28 13.07
N ARG A 58 3.48 -33.33 13.00
CA ARG A 58 4.16 -33.94 14.17
C ARG A 58 5.05 -32.94 14.95
N PHE A 59 5.22 -31.72 14.42
CA PHE A 59 5.97 -30.64 15.04
C PHE A 59 5.28 -30.13 16.32
N LEU A 60 3.93 -30.08 16.37
CA LEU A 60 3.17 -29.63 17.54
C LEU A 60 3.38 -30.59 18.74
N CYS A 61 3.45 -31.91 18.49
CA CYS A 61 3.71 -32.88 19.53
C CYS A 61 5.15 -32.75 20.09
N LYS A 62 6.15 -32.49 19.22
CA LYS A 62 7.53 -32.25 19.65
C LYS A 62 7.68 -30.93 20.38
N PHE A 63 6.94 -29.90 19.93
CA PHE A 63 6.95 -28.60 20.57
C PHE A 63 6.37 -28.63 21.98
N ALA A 64 5.22 -29.28 22.18
CA ALA A 64 4.62 -29.48 23.50
C ALA A 64 5.54 -30.23 24.47
N SER A 65 6.30 -31.21 23.99
CA SER A 65 7.24 -31.98 24.81
C SER A 65 8.48 -31.19 25.29
N CYS A 66 8.82 -30.07 24.61
CA CYS A 66 9.93 -29.22 25.02
C CYS A 66 9.65 -28.38 26.30
N PHE A 67 8.39 -28.39 26.80
CA PHE A 67 7.99 -27.63 27.99
C PHE A 67 7.95 -28.46 29.28
N GLY A 68 8.40 -29.70 29.26
CA GLY A 68 8.62 -30.50 30.48
C GLY A 68 7.39 -30.61 31.40
N GLY A 69 6.17 -30.66 30.86
CA GLY A 69 4.93 -30.82 31.63
C GLY A 69 4.45 -29.57 32.38
N SER A 70 5.14 -28.43 32.32
CA SER A 70 4.63 -27.16 32.85
C SER A 70 3.58 -26.58 31.90
N ARG A 71 2.47 -26.01 32.43
CA ARG A 71 1.48 -25.31 31.63
C ARG A 71 2.19 -24.24 30.79
N PRO A 72 1.97 -24.21 29.46
CA PRO A 72 2.46 -23.08 28.66
C PRO A 72 1.90 -21.78 29.24
N PRO A 73 2.68 -20.71 29.26
CA PRO A 73 2.18 -19.38 29.69
C PRO A 73 0.92 -19.05 28.92
N GLU A 74 -0.03 -18.37 29.58
CA GLU A 74 -1.32 -18.00 28.98
C GLU A 74 -1.15 -17.59 27.53
N ALA A 75 -1.75 -18.37 26.64
CA ALA A 75 -1.68 -18.14 25.22
C ALA A 75 -2.43 -16.85 24.90
N ILE A 76 -1.74 -15.81 24.48
CA ILE A 76 -2.38 -14.64 23.88
C ILE A 76 -2.88 -15.12 22.50
N ILE A 77 -4.19 -15.34 22.39
CA ILE A 77 -4.82 -15.69 21.13
C ILE A 77 -4.81 -14.43 20.27
N VAL A 78 -3.85 -14.31 19.37
CA VAL A 78 -3.91 -13.30 18.30
C VAL A 78 -4.84 -13.85 17.24
N MET A 79 -6.03 -13.28 17.12
CA MET A 79 -6.93 -13.59 16.02
C MET A 79 -6.30 -13.09 14.72
N ILE A 80 -5.77 -14.00 13.91
CA ILE A 80 -5.27 -13.66 12.59
C ILE A 80 -6.45 -13.56 11.65
N ARG A 81 -6.63 -12.36 11.08
CA ARG A 81 -7.70 -12.11 10.14
C ARG A 81 -7.31 -12.61 8.74
N LYS A 82 -8.26 -13.21 8.06
CA LYS A 82 -8.09 -13.71 6.69
C LYS A 82 -8.41 -12.61 5.69
N ALA A 83 -7.54 -12.44 4.73
CA ALA A 83 -7.73 -11.51 3.63
C ALA A 83 -7.72 -12.24 2.29
N VAL A 84 -8.67 -11.90 1.42
CA VAL A 84 -8.65 -12.23 0.00
C VAL A 84 -8.31 -10.97 -0.77
N ILE A 85 -7.37 -11.05 -1.70
CA ILE A 85 -7.02 -9.93 -2.58
C ILE A 85 -7.52 -10.24 -3.99
N LEU A 86 -8.39 -9.36 -4.50
CA LEU A 86 -8.88 -9.39 -5.86
C LEU A 86 -8.07 -8.41 -6.71
N GLY A 87 -7.17 -8.96 -7.51
CA GLY A 87 -6.25 -8.19 -8.34
C GLY A 87 -4.80 -8.66 -8.23
N THR A 88 -4.02 -8.36 -9.27
CA THR A 88 -2.59 -8.71 -9.38
C THR A 88 -1.73 -7.51 -9.75
N GLY A 89 -2.25 -6.29 -9.61
CA GLY A 89 -1.56 -5.03 -9.90
C GLY A 89 -0.53 -4.63 -8.82
N ASN A 90 0.02 -3.43 -8.96
CA ASN A 90 1.04 -2.93 -8.02
C ASN A 90 0.51 -2.81 -6.58
N VAL A 91 -0.74 -2.33 -6.41
CA VAL A 91 -1.38 -2.22 -5.09
C VAL A 91 -1.59 -3.60 -4.47
N ALA A 92 -2.15 -4.54 -5.25
CA ALA A 92 -2.34 -5.93 -4.82
C ALA A 92 -1.01 -6.56 -4.39
N TRP A 93 0.06 -6.36 -5.18
CA TRP A 93 1.40 -6.87 -4.87
C TRP A 93 1.92 -6.33 -3.54
N GLN A 94 1.82 -5.01 -3.33
CA GLN A 94 2.29 -4.36 -2.10
C GLN A 94 1.48 -4.82 -0.87
N LEU A 95 0.15 -4.91 -1.00
CA LEU A 95 -0.71 -5.39 0.07
C LEU A 95 -0.44 -6.86 0.41
N ALA A 96 -0.32 -7.74 -0.60
CA ALA A 96 -0.03 -9.15 -0.39
C ALA A 96 1.25 -9.38 0.42
N HIS A 97 2.31 -8.61 0.14
CA HIS A 97 3.58 -8.71 0.85
C HIS A 97 3.59 -8.02 2.22
N SER A 98 2.69 -7.06 2.44
CA SER A 98 2.69 -6.27 3.68
C SER A 98 1.69 -6.76 4.72
N LEU A 99 0.54 -7.25 4.31
CA LEU A 99 -0.54 -7.68 5.21
C LEU A 99 -0.10 -8.69 6.28
N PRO A 100 0.76 -9.69 5.99
CA PRO A 100 1.25 -10.61 7.02
C PRO A 100 2.00 -9.91 8.16
N LEU A 101 2.64 -8.76 7.90
CA LEU A 101 3.33 -7.97 8.92
C LEU A 101 2.37 -7.26 9.88
N PHE A 102 1.10 -7.15 9.50
CA PHE A 102 0.05 -6.43 10.21
C PHE A 102 -1.04 -7.35 10.80
N GLY A 103 -0.78 -8.67 10.87
CA GLY A 103 -1.69 -9.63 11.47
C GLY A 103 -2.80 -10.14 10.55
N TYR A 104 -2.65 -9.96 9.24
CA TYR A 104 -3.58 -10.50 8.24
C TYR A 104 -2.92 -11.64 7.47
N CYS A 105 -3.62 -12.79 7.36
CA CYS A 105 -3.22 -13.88 6.50
C CYS A 105 -3.86 -13.69 5.12
N VAL A 106 -3.07 -13.50 4.09
CA VAL A 106 -3.57 -13.54 2.71
C VAL A 106 -3.84 -15.00 2.39
N VAL A 107 -5.12 -15.38 2.35
CA VAL A 107 -5.53 -16.77 2.12
C VAL A 107 -5.66 -17.08 0.64
N GLN A 108 -6.02 -16.07 -0.18
CA GLN A 108 -6.18 -16.26 -1.62
C GLN A 108 -5.93 -14.97 -2.39
N ILE A 109 -5.38 -15.13 -3.59
CA ILE A 109 -5.27 -14.10 -4.63
C ILE A 109 -6.18 -14.47 -5.80
N PHE A 110 -7.09 -13.57 -6.17
CA PHE A 110 -7.87 -13.68 -7.39
C PHE A 110 -7.27 -12.81 -8.49
N GLY A 111 -7.20 -13.33 -9.72
CA GLY A 111 -6.81 -12.54 -10.88
C GLY A 111 -7.25 -13.17 -12.20
N ARG A 112 -7.87 -12.38 -13.10
CA ARG A 112 -8.29 -12.84 -14.45
C ARG A 112 -7.17 -13.45 -15.29
N ASN A 113 -5.93 -13.14 -14.99
CA ASN A 113 -4.77 -13.82 -15.53
C ASN A 113 -4.25 -14.80 -14.47
N ALA A 114 -4.53 -16.10 -14.67
CA ALA A 114 -4.18 -17.18 -13.76
C ALA A 114 -2.68 -17.19 -13.41
N VAL A 115 -1.80 -17.00 -14.41
CA VAL A 115 -0.34 -16.99 -14.20
C VAL A 115 0.09 -15.88 -13.25
N LYS A 116 -0.45 -14.66 -13.44
CA LYS A 116 -0.12 -13.54 -12.54
C LYS A 116 -0.69 -13.74 -11.12
N ALA A 117 -1.85 -14.40 -11.01
CA ALA A 117 -2.45 -14.74 -9.71
C ALA A 117 -1.62 -15.79 -9.00
N GLU A 118 -1.19 -16.84 -9.70
CA GLU A 118 -0.31 -17.90 -9.19
C GLU A 118 1.05 -17.35 -8.75
N ASP A 119 1.68 -16.50 -9.59
CA ASP A 119 2.97 -15.87 -9.27
C ASP A 119 2.90 -15.08 -7.96
N LEU A 120 1.86 -14.24 -7.81
CA LEU A 120 1.69 -13.43 -6.61
C LEU A 120 1.33 -14.27 -5.38
N ALA A 121 0.44 -15.26 -5.55
CA ALA A 121 0.02 -16.15 -4.47
C ALA A 121 1.20 -17.00 -3.96
N SER A 122 1.99 -17.57 -4.89
CA SER A 122 3.19 -18.35 -4.56
C SER A 122 4.21 -17.52 -3.78
N ALA A 123 4.40 -16.24 -4.15
CA ALA A 123 5.33 -15.34 -3.47
C ALA A 123 4.96 -15.05 -2.00
N VAL A 124 3.68 -15.19 -1.62
CA VAL A 124 3.19 -14.91 -0.26
C VAL A 124 2.62 -16.14 0.46
N GLY A 125 2.67 -17.31 -0.19
CA GLY A 125 2.17 -18.57 0.36
C GLY A 125 0.64 -18.62 0.51
N ALA A 126 -0.08 -18.01 -0.44
CA ALA A 126 -1.54 -18.02 -0.55
C ALA A 126 -2.02 -19.01 -1.62
N ASP A 127 -3.32 -19.35 -1.60
CA ASP A 127 -3.99 -19.99 -2.72
C ASP A 127 -4.27 -18.97 -3.83
N HIS A 128 -4.56 -19.43 -5.07
CA HIS A 128 -4.95 -18.58 -6.19
C HIS A 128 -6.15 -19.13 -6.92
N THR A 129 -6.87 -18.25 -7.63
CA THR A 129 -7.92 -18.62 -8.57
C THR A 129 -8.12 -17.53 -9.63
N ASP A 130 -8.63 -17.89 -10.80
CA ASP A 130 -9.15 -17.01 -11.83
C ASP A 130 -10.67 -17.12 -11.99
N SER A 131 -11.32 -17.97 -11.18
CA SER A 131 -12.76 -18.17 -11.15
C SER A 131 -13.42 -17.40 -10.00
N TYR A 132 -14.47 -16.63 -10.29
CA TYR A 132 -15.27 -15.95 -9.26
C TYR A 132 -16.02 -16.91 -8.34
N ASP A 133 -16.37 -18.10 -8.83
CA ASP A 133 -17.09 -19.11 -8.03
C ASP A 133 -16.19 -19.85 -7.04
N GLU A 134 -14.87 -19.75 -7.19
CA GLU A 134 -13.86 -20.37 -6.34
C GLU A 134 -13.25 -19.39 -5.31
N ILE A 135 -13.76 -18.16 -5.24
CA ILE A 135 -13.28 -17.21 -4.24
C ILE A 135 -13.56 -17.74 -2.84
N TYR A 136 -12.53 -17.70 -1.98
CA TYR A 136 -12.61 -18.18 -0.61
C TYR A 136 -13.73 -17.49 0.17
N PRO A 137 -14.75 -18.25 0.68
CA PRO A 137 -16.02 -17.65 1.14
C PRO A 137 -16.02 -17.14 2.60
N ASP A 138 -14.95 -17.46 3.39
CA ASP A 138 -14.90 -17.20 4.83
C ASP A 138 -13.68 -16.33 5.18
N ALA A 139 -13.53 -15.22 4.43
CA ALA A 139 -12.54 -14.21 4.74
C ALA A 139 -13.13 -13.09 5.59
N ASP A 140 -12.29 -12.49 6.44
CA ASP A 140 -12.68 -11.31 7.22
C ASP A 140 -12.77 -10.06 6.34
N ILE A 141 -11.91 -9.99 5.30
CA ILE A 141 -11.84 -8.86 4.37
C ILE A 141 -11.56 -9.30 2.94
N TYR A 142 -12.30 -8.73 1.99
CA TYR A 142 -12.11 -8.86 0.54
C TYR A 142 -11.63 -7.53 -0.02
N ILE A 143 -10.43 -7.50 -0.60
CA ILE A 143 -9.74 -6.28 -1.04
C ILE A 143 -9.72 -6.23 -2.55
N TYR A 144 -10.49 -5.33 -3.15
CA TYR A 144 -10.56 -5.11 -4.59
C TYR A 144 -9.45 -4.16 -5.01
N ALA A 145 -8.31 -4.72 -5.40
CA ALA A 145 -7.11 -4.02 -5.85
C ALA A 145 -6.88 -4.20 -7.37
N VAL A 146 -7.93 -4.00 -8.13
CA VAL A 146 -7.96 -4.00 -9.61
C VAL A 146 -7.93 -2.56 -10.15
N SER A 147 -7.86 -2.38 -11.48
CA SER A 147 -8.01 -1.06 -12.10
C SER A 147 -9.40 -0.49 -11.87
N ASP A 148 -9.52 0.83 -11.83
CA ASP A 148 -10.77 1.55 -11.55
C ASP A 148 -11.91 1.09 -12.48
N ASP A 149 -11.63 0.93 -13.77
CA ASP A 149 -12.59 0.47 -14.78
C ASP A 149 -13.11 -0.96 -14.53
N ALA A 150 -12.33 -1.80 -13.82
CA ALA A 150 -12.71 -3.19 -13.56
C ALA A 150 -13.45 -3.38 -12.22
N ILE A 151 -13.44 -2.39 -11.33
CA ILE A 151 -14.01 -2.55 -9.97
C ILE A 151 -15.48 -2.94 -10.04
N SER A 152 -16.28 -2.25 -10.84
CA SER A 152 -17.74 -2.50 -10.93
C SER A 152 -18.05 -3.91 -11.42
N GLU A 153 -17.34 -4.38 -12.46
CA GLU A 153 -17.48 -5.73 -12.98
C GLU A 153 -17.13 -6.79 -11.93
N VAL A 154 -15.99 -6.61 -11.26
CA VAL A 154 -15.50 -7.56 -10.25
C VAL A 154 -16.44 -7.60 -9.04
N VAL A 155 -16.95 -6.44 -8.59
CA VAL A 155 -17.94 -6.37 -7.49
C VAL A 155 -19.21 -7.13 -7.84
N ALA A 156 -19.75 -6.96 -9.05
CA ALA A 156 -20.96 -7.64 -9.51
C ALA A 156 -20.74 -9.17 -9.68
N SER A 157 -19.53 -9.59 -10.06
CA SER A 157 -19.20 -11.00 -10.28
C SER A 157 -18.95 -11.78 -8.99
N VAL A 158 -18.48 -11.13 -7.94
CA VAL A 158 -18.28 -11.75 -6.61
C VAL A 158 -19.60 -11.85 -5.87
N ARG A 159 -20.17 -13.05 -5.79
CA ARG A 159 -21.50 -13.28 -5.18
C ARG A 159 -21.49 -13.39 -3.66
N LEU A 160 -20.32 -13.35 -3.03
CA LEU A 160 -20.16 -13.45 -1.58
C LEU A 160 -20.52 -12.13 -0.89
N ASP A 161 -21.20 -12.22 0.25
CA ASP A 161 -21.55 -11.08 1.12
C ASP A 161 -21.01 -11.27 2.57
N SER A 162 -20.14 -12.27 2.78
CA SER A 162 -19.45 -12.47 4.04
C SER A 162 -18.29 -11.47 4.20
N GLY A 163 -17.88 -11.22 5.44
CA GLY A 163 -16.74 -10.35 5.69
C GLY A 163 -17.02 -8.86 5.46
N VAL A 164 -16.00 -8.07 5.19
CA VAL A 164 -16.10 -6.69 4.73
C VAL A 164 -15.43 -6.54 3.37
N HIS A 165 -16.09 -5.86 2.45
CA HIS A 165 -15.60 -5.65 1.08
C HIS A 165 -15.03 -4.24 0.94
N VAL A 166 -13.78 -4.10 0.50
CA VAL A 166 -13.14 -2.79 0.34
C VAL A 166 -12.44 -2.68 -1.00
N HIS A 167 -12.58 -1.54 -1.68
CA HIS A 167 -11.72 -1.23 -2.81
C HIS A 167 -10.62 -0.25 -2.44
N THR A 168 -9.59 -0.15 -3.29
CA THR A 168 -8.41 0.68 -3.04
C THR A 168 -8.29 1.88 -3.98
N SER A 169 -9.35 2.21 -4.74
CA SER A 169 -9.36 3.31 -5.70
C SER A 169 -9.47 4.67 -5.01
N GLY A 170 -8.75 5.65 -5.55
CA GLY A 170 -8.91 7.07 -5.20
C GLY A 170 -10.12 7.74 -5.87
N CYS A 171 -10.58 7.22 -7.02
CA CYS A 171 -11.60 7.86 -7.84
C CYS A 171 -12.97 7.20 -7.79
N VAL A 172 -13.05 5.86 -7.67
CA VAL A 172 -14.33 5.13 -7.64
C VAL A 172 -15.07 5.44 -6.35
N GLY A 173 -16.38 5.65 -6.43
CA GLY A 173 -17.23 5.91 -5.28
C GLY A 173 -17.50 4.64 -4.47
N ILE A 174 -17.83 4.81 -3.20
CA ILE A 174 -18.21 3.70 -2.32
C ILE A 174 -19.51 3.01 -2.80
N ASP A 175 -20.35 3.73 -3.50
CA ASP A 175 -21.63 3.32 -4.08
C ASP A 175 -21.50 2.15 -5.08
N VAL A 176 -20.30 1.86 -5.56
CA VAL A 176 -20.03 0.68 -6.43
C VAL A 176 -20.45 -0.64 -5.77
N PHE A 177 -20.52 -0.70 -4.45
CA PHE A 177 -20.93 -1.88 -3.68
C PHE A 177 -22.43 -1.91 -3.36
N GLU A 178 -23.15 -0.80 -3.57
CA GLU A 178 -24.54 -0.65 -3.19
C GLU A 178 -25.43 -1.70 -3.88
N GLY A 179 -26.33 -2.31 -3.12
CA GLY A 179 -27.18 -3.40 -3.60
C GLY A 179 -26.49 -4.74 -3.81
N SER A 180 -25.15 -4.80 -3.73
CA SER A 180 -24.37 -6.04 -3.92
C SER A 180 -23.77 -6.57 -2.62
N LYS A 181 -23.45 -5.68 -1.67
CA LYS A 181 -22.77 -6.03 -0.42
C LYS A 181 -23.43 -5.33 0.76
N SER A 182 -23.52 -6.03 1.90
CA SER A 182 -24.06 -5.49 3.15
C SER A 182 -23.04 -4.67 3.94
N ASN A 183 -21.78 -5.14 3.95
CA ASN A 183 -20.68 -4.53 4.68
C ASN A 183 -19.55 -4.16 3.72
N TYR A 184 -19.35 -2.87 3.50
CA TYR A 184 -18.37 -2.42 2.54
C TYR A 184 -17.76 -1.06 2.89
N GLY A 185 -16.66 -0.75 2.22
CA GLY A 185 -15.95 0.50 2.39
C GLY A 185 -14.88 0.73 1.35
N VAL A 186 -14.06 1.71 1.61
CA VAL A 186 -12.87 2.04 0.83
C VAL A 186 -11.67 2.13 1.76
N VAL A 187 -10.54 1.61 1.32
CA VAL A 187 -9.24 1.82 1.97
C VAL A 187 -8.27 2.25 0.89
N TYR A 188 -8.08 3.55 0.75
CA TYR A 188 -7.24 4.15 -0.28
C TYR A 188 -5.87 4.53 0.28
N PRO A 189 -4.81 3.74 0.01
CA PRO A 189 -3.44 4.11 0.37
C PRO A 189 -2.91 5.16 -0.62
N PHE A 190 -2.68 6.37 -0.14
CA PHE A 190 -2.21 7.51 -0.94
C PHE A 190 -0.71 7.43 -1.18
N GLN A 191 -0.32 6.68 -2.21
CA GLN A 191 1.09 6.43 -2.55
C GLN A 191 1.24 6.06 -4.02
N THR A 192 2.45 6.24 -4.56
CA THR A 192 2.87 5.68 -5.85
C THR A 192 3.44 4.29 -5.65
N PHE A 193 2.81 3.28 -6.24
CA PHE A 193 3.18 1.88 -6.07
C PHE A 193 3.92 1.31 -7.26
N THR A 194 5.03 0.61 -6.99
CA THR A 194 5.74 -0.23 -7.96
C THR A 194 6.03 -1.60 -7.35
N ARG A 195 6.21 -2.64 -8.18
CA ARG A 195 6.55 -3.99 -7.68
C ARG A 195 7.97 -4.08 -7.12
N ASN A 196 8.90 -3.31 -7.66
CA ASN A 196 10.33 -3.48 -7.39
C ASN A 196 10.80 -2.82 -6.08
N LYS A 197 9.94 -2.07 -5.40
CA LYS A 197 10.28 -1.38 -4.16
C LYS A 197 9.21 -1.62 -3.12
N LYS A 198 9.54 -2.37 -2.06
CA LYS A 198 8.65 -2.53 -0.90
C LYS A 198 8.43 -1.19 -0.22
N ILE A 199 7.17 -0.90 0.10
CA ILE A 199 6.76 0.33 0.74
C ILE A 199 6.54 0.07 2.23
N ASP A 200 7.03 0.99 3.04
CA ASP A 200 6.70 1.06 4.47
C ASP A 200 5.32 1.70 4.64
N PHE A 201 4.30 0.86 4.76
CA PHE A 201 2.91 1.32 4.92
C PHE A 201 2.70 2.21 6.14
N SER A 202 3.51 2.09 7.20
CA SER A 202 3.40 2.93 8.38
C SER A 202 3.55 4.43 8.09
N LYS A 203 4.15 4.77 6.95
CA LYS A 203 4.36 6.15 6.47
C LYS A 203 3.33 6.62 5.45
N VAL A 204 2.52 5.71 4.92
CA VAL A 204 1.53 6.00 3.89
C VAL A 204 0.28 6.61 4.52
N ALA A 205 -0.19 7.73 3.98
CA ALA A 205 -1.51 8.24 4.34
C ALA A 205 -2.59 7.32 3.76
N ILE A 206 -3.52 6.86 4.61
CA ILE A 206 -4.63 6.01 4.19
C ILE A 206 -5.93 6.79 4.42
N PHE A 207 -6.74 6.91 3.37
CA PHE A 207 -8.07 7.47 3.43
C PHE A 207 -9.10 6.34 3.42
N PHE A 208 -10.03 6.36 4.37
CA PHE A 208 -11.04 5.31 4.46
C PHE A 208 -12.46 5.89 4.44
N GLU A 209 -13.40 5.08 3.97
CA GLU A 209 -14.82 5.35 3.91
C GLU A 209 -15.57 4.03 4.21
N ALA A 210 -16.74 4.10 4.86
CA ALA A 210 -17.55 2.93 5.15
C ALA A 210 -19.04 3.24 5.05
N ASN A 211 -19.84 2.23 4.70
CA ASN A 211 -21.28 2.40 4.46
C ASN A 211 -22.14 2.41 5.72
N ASN A 212 -21.66 1.83 6.83
CA ASN A 212 -22.38 1.74 8.09
C ASN A 212 -21.41 1.61 9.28
N ASP A 213 -21.91 1.70 10.52
CA ASP A 213 -21.08 1.68 11.73
C ASP A 213 -20.32 0.36 11.93
N SER A 214 -20.92 -0.78 11.56
CA SER A 214 -20.28 -2.09 11.64
C SER A 214 -19.10 -2.18 10.70
N SER A 215 -19.28 -1.76 9.44
CA SER A 215 -18.22 -1.68 8.44
C SER A 215 -17.17 -0.67 8.84
N ARG A 216 -17.59 0.49 9.38
CA ARG A 216 -16.68 1.57 9.80
C ARG A 216 -15.66 1.08 10.81
N SER A 217 -16.09 0.37 11.84
CA SER A 217 -15.16 -0.17 12.85
C SER A 217 -14.15 -1.12 12.25
N ARG A 218 -14.55 -2.00 11.33
CA ARG A 218 -13.68 -2.99 10.69
C ARG A 218 -12.74 -2.37 9.67
N VAL A 219 -13.23 -1.43 8.84
CA VAL A 219 -12.44 -0.72 7.82
C VAL A 219 -11.41 0.18 8.47
N GLU A 220 -11.81 0.93 9.51
CA GLU A 220 -10.90 1.78 10.28
C GLU A 220 -9.81 0.97 10.97
N GLU A 221 -10.16 -0.16 11.59
CA GLU A 221 -9.20 -1.06 12.22
C GLU A 221 -8.19 -1.62 11.18
N PHE A 222 -8.68 -2.02 10.02
CA PHE A 222 -7.81 -2.46 8.92
C PHE A 222 -6.86 -1.36 8.45
N ALA A 223 -7.36 -0.15 8.26
CA ALA A 223 -6.55 1.00 7.88
C ALA A 223 -5.50 1.34 8.96
N LYS A 224 -5.89 1.34 10.24
CA LYS A 224 -4.98 1.58 11.38
C LYS A 224 -3.95 0.48 11.58
N ALA A 225 -4.27 -0.76 11.22
CA ALA A 225 -3.27 -1.83 11.23
C ALA A 225 -2.15 -1.56 10.22
N LEU A 226 -2.48 -1.02 9.05
CA LEU A 226 -1.51 -0.71 8.00
C LEU A 226 -0.70 0.54 8.28
N SER A 227 -1.32 1.62 8.79
CA SER A 227 -0.67 2.92 8.93
C SER A 227 -1.07 3.67 10.19
N LEU A 228 -0.16 4.55 10.65
CA LEU A 228 -0.44 5.54 11.71
C LEU A 228 -1.11 6.82 11.17
N LYS A 229 -1.17 7.00 9.85
CA LYS A 229 -1.72 8.19 9.17
C LYS A 229 -3.03 7.83 8.49
N VAL A 230 -4.09 7.70 9.26
CA VAL A 230 -5.41 7.28 8.80
C VAL A 230 -6.40 8.44 8.90
N PHE A 231 -7.10 8.69 7.82
CA PHE A 231 -8.06 9.78 7.67
C PHE A 231 -9.40 9.23 7.18
N GLU A 232 -10.47 9.56 7.88
CA GLU A 232 -11.81 9.33 7.38
C GLU A 232 -12.13 10.34 6.29
N SER A 233 -12.77 9.90 5.21
CA SER A 233 -13.12 10.74 4.07
C SER A 233 -14.36 10.19 3.39
N ASN A 234 -15.10 11.03 2.70
CA ASN A 234 -16.11 10.58 1.74
C ASN A 234 -15.52 10.46 0.32
N SER A 235 -16.31 9.90 -0.61
CA SER A 235 -15.87 9.68 -1.99
C SER A 235 -15.47 10.97 -2.71
N GLU A 236 -16.12 12.11 -2.45
CA GLU A 236 -15.76 13.39 -3.06
C GLU A 236 -14.43 13.91 -2.53
N GLN A 237 -14.24 13.89 -1.22
CA GLN A 237 -12.98 14.29 -0.59
C GLN A 237 -11.82 13.41 -1.09
N ARG A 238 -12.04 12.10 -1.18
CA ARG A 238 -11.03 11.15 -1.68
C ARG A 238 -10.64 11.44 -3.14
N ARG A 239 -11.61 11.75 -4.03
CA ARG A 239 -11.33 12.16 -5.42
C ARG A 239 -10.47 13.42 -5.47
N ARG A 240 -10.71 14.39 -4.59
CA ARG A 240 -9.88 15.61 -4.51
C ARG A 240 -8.48 15.32 -4.02
N VAL A 241 -8.32 14.43 -3.04
CA VAL A 241 -7.01 13.95 -2.58
C VAL A 241 -6.27 13.24 -3.71
N HIS A 242 -6.97 12.36 -4.45
CA HIS A 242 -6.38 11.69 -5.61
C HIS A 242 -5.92 12.69 -6.68
N LEU A 243 -6.75 13.68 -7.02
CA LEU A 243 -6.38 14.76 -7.93
C LEU A 243 -5.13 15.51 -7.47
N ALA A 244 -5.02 15.83 -6.17
CA ALA A 244 -3.82 16.45 -5.62
C ALA A 244 -2.58 15.56 -5.80
N GLY A 245 -2.72 14.25 -5.65
CA GLY A 245 -1.65 13.28 -5.90
C GLY A 245 -1.23 13.22 -7.37
N VAL A 246 -2.18 13.26 -8.30
CA VAL A 246 -1.90 13.32 -9.74
C VAL A 246 -1.10 14.58 -10.07
N VAL A 247 -1.57 15.74 -9.62
CA VAL A 247 -0.88 17.02 -9.86
C VAL A 247 0.50 17.06 -9.21
N GLY A 248 0.59 16.69 -7.92
CA GLY A 248 1.82 16.82 -7.15
C GLY A 248 2.87 15.72 -7.41
N CYS A 249 2.47 14.58 -7.94
CA CYS A 249 3.38 13.46 -8.16
C CYS A 249 3.43 12.99 -9.62
N ASN A 250 2.28 12.72 -10.26
CA ASN A 250 2.30 12.15 -11.61
C ASN A 250 2.76 13.19 -12.64
N PHE A 251 2.23 14.41 -12.56
CA PHE A 251 2.66 15.50 -13.46
C PHE A 251 4.09 15.92 -13.15
N ALA A 252 4.48 16.02 -11.89
CA ALA A 252 5.87 16.28 -11.51
C ALA A 252 6.82 15.24 -12.11
N ASN A 253 6.47 13.93 -12.04
CA ASN A 253 7.28 12.88 -12.65
C ASN A 253 7.40 13.05 -14.18
N TYR A 254 6.34 13.49 -14.85
CA TYR A 254 6.41 13.78 -16.29
C TYR A 254 7.34 14.97 -16.59
N LEU A 255 7.31 16.03 -15.78
CA LEU A 255 8.26 17.14 -15.88
C LEU A 255 9.71 16.70 -15.67
N TRP A 256 9.95 15.77 -14.74
CA TRP A 256 11.28 15.18 -14.57
C TRP A 256 11.71 14.37 -15.79
N SER A 257 10.78 13.69 -16.47
CA SER A 257 11.07 12.95 -17.70
C SER A 257 11.49 13.89 -18.84
N ILE A 258 10.86 15.07 -18.95
CA ILE A 258 11.27 16.12 -19.89
C ILE A 258 12.68 16.59 -19.54
N SER A 259 12.94 16.93 -18.29
CA SER A 259 14.26 17.36 -17.81
C SER A 259 15.34 16.29 -18.04
N TYR A 260 15.00 15.01 -17.86
CA TYR A 260 15.88 13.88 -18.18
C TYR A 260 16.28 13.89 -19.66
N ASN A 261 15.33 14.08 -20.57
CA ASN A 261 15.61 14.09 -22.00
C ASN A 261 16.48 15.30 -22.42
N ILE A 262 16.21 16.49 -21.86
CA ILE A 262 17.03 17.68 -22.12
C ILE A 262 18.49 17.45 -21.68
N LEU A 263 18.70 16.95 -20.45
CA LEU A 263 20.07 16.67 -19.95
C LEU A 263 20.77 15.58 -20.76
N ARG A 264 20.04 14.53 -21.13
CA ARG A 264 20.58 13.43 -21.94
C ARG A 264 21.08 13.90 -23.30
N GLN A 265 20.37 14.81 -23.96
CA GLN A 265 20.80 15.39 -25.24
C GLN A 265 22.12 16.15 -25.12
N GLN A 266 22.41 16.69 -23.94
CA GLN A 266 23.67 17.39 -23.64
C GLN A 266 24.75 16.49 -23.03
N GLY A 267 24.49 15.18 -22.87
CA GLY A 267 25.44 14.23 -22.31
C GLY A 267 25.54 14.27 -20.78
N TYR A 268 24.65 14.94 -20.06
CA TYR A 268 24.69 15.04 -18.61
C TYR A 268 23.88 13.95 -17.93
N PRO A 269 24.42 13.31 -16.86
CA PRO A 269 23.72 12.29 -16.09
C PRO A 269 22.65 12.91 -15.18
N PHE A 270 21.39 12.54 -15.38
CA PHE A 270 20.25 13.06 -14.61
C PHE A 270 20.42 12.88 -13.09
N ARG A 271 20.94 11.72 -12.67
CA ARG A 271 21.10 11.39 -11.26
C ARG A 271 22.03 12.35 -10.54
N ASP A 272 23.11 12.78 -11.20
CA ASP A 272 24.13 13.60 -10.56
C ASP A 272 23.81 15.09 -10.69
N VAL A 273 23.07 15.49 -11.73
CA VAL A 273 22.78 16.90 -12.02
C VAL A 273 21.39 17.32 -11.48
N MET A 274 20.35 16.53 -11.79
CA MET A 274 18.98 16.95 -11.50
C MET A 274 18.45 16.42 -10.17
N LEU A 275 18.82 15.20 -9.77
CA LEU A 275 18.29 14.61 -8.55
C LEU A 275 18.62 15.44 -7.30
N PRO A 276 19.85 15.95 -7.09
CA PRO A 276 20.12 16.84 -5.95
C PRO A 276 19.27 18.11 -5.94
N LEU A 277 18.97 18.68 -7.12
CA LEU A 277 18.12 19.86 -7.23
C LEU A 277 16.65 19.56 -6.87
N ILE A 278 16.16 18.37 -7.25
CA ILE A 278 14.82 17.89 -6.87
C ILE A 278 14.75 17.67 -5.36
N GLU A 279 15.76 17.02 -4.77
CA GLU A 279 15.85 16.76 -3.34
C GLU A 279 15.84 18.05 -2.52
N GLU A 280 16.62 19.07 -2.94
CA GLU A 280 16.62 20.40 -2.32
C GLU A 280 15.23 21.06 -2.40
N SER A 281 14.55 20.93 -3.54
CA SER A 281 13.21 21.47 -3.73
C SER A 281 12.19 20.79 -2.80
N LEU A 282 12.29 19.47 -2.61
CA LEU A 282 11.45 18.71 -1.67
C LEU A 282 11.77 19.03 -0.22
N ASP A 283 13.05 19.25 0.10
CA ASP A 283 13.45 19.58 1.48
C ASP A 283 12.88 20.93 1.91
N LYS A 284 12.86 21.93 1.05
CA LYS A 284 12.22 23.23 1.34
C LYS A 284 10.76 23.11 1.74
N LEU A 285 10.01 22.15 1.20
CA LEU A 285 8.60 21.92 1.54
C LEU A 285 8.38 21.45 2.99
N ARG A 286 9.44 21.08 3.71
CA ARG A 286 9.37 20.75 5.14
C ARG A 286 9.29 21.98 6.03
N TYR A 287 9.74 23.13 5.53
CA TYR A 287 9.92 24.35 6.31
C TYR A 287 9.06 25.52 5.84
N MET A 288 8.62 25.48 4.58
CA MET A 288 7.82 26.56 4.00
C MET A 288 6.76 26.03 3.03
N PRO A 289 5.65 26.75 2.82
CA PRO A 289 4.63 26.36 1.86
C PRO A 289 5.16 26.43 0.41
N PRO A 290 4.61 25.65 -0.54
CA PRO A 290 5.06 25.62 -1.93
C PRO A 290 5.11 26.98 -2.63
N SER A 291 4.18 27.89 -2.29
CA SER A 291 4.13 29.25 -2.85
C SER A 291 5.34 30.13 -2.48
N GLU A 292 5.91 29.88 -1.29
CA GLU A 292 7.12 30.58 -0.82
C GLU A 292 8.41 29.91 -1.31
N ALA A 293 8.37 28.60 -1.49
CA ALA A 293 9.49 27.82 -2.03
C ALA A 293 9.71 28.07 -3.54
N GLN A 294 8.75 28.69 -4.24
CA GLN A 294 8.81 28.89 -5.68
C GLN A 294 9.94 29.85 -6.08
N THR A 295 10.82 29.40 -6.97
CA THR A 295 11.94 30.14 -7.53
C THR A 295 11.89 30.11 -9.06
N GLY A 296 12.93 30.65 -9.74
CA GLY A 296 13.11 30.57 -11.18
C GLY A 296 12.80 31.87 -11.92
N PRO A 297 13.06 31.91 -13.26
CA PRO A 297 12.94 33.10 -14.06
C PRO A 297 11.51 33.66 -14.08
N ALA A 298 10.49 32.83 -14.16
CA ALA A 298 9.09 33.29 -14.17
C ALA A 298 8.73 34.01 -12.85
N ARG A 299 9.18 33.50 -11.71
CA ARG A 299 8.93 34.12 -10.39
C ARG A 299 9.59 35.51 -10.27
N ARG A 300 10.74 35.68 -10.92
CA ARG A 300 11.48 36.97 -10.92
C ARG A 300 11.06 37.93 -12.03
N GLY A 301 10.20 37.51 -12.95
CA GLY A 301 9.81 38.30 -14.11
C GLY A 301 10.92 38.44 -15.17
N ASP A 302 11.83 37.49 -15.26
CA ASP A 302 12.95 37.47 -16.20
C ASP A 302 12.48 37.02 -17.60
N THR A 303 11.95 37.99 -18.34
CA THR A 303 11.37 37.79 -19.69
C THR A 303 12.44 37.36 -20.71
N GLY A 304 13.70 37.84 -20.56
CA GLY A 304 14.79 37.48 -21.46
C GLY A 304 15.16 36.02 -21.41
N THR A 305 15.30 35.48 -20.19
CA THR A 305 15.54 34.03 -19.98
C THR A 305 14.37 33.21 -20.49
N ILE A 306 13.12 33.64 -20.23
CA ILE A 306 11.93 32.94 -20.70
C ILE A 306 11.91 32.85 -22.23
N ALA A 307 12.14 33.96 -22.94
CA ALA A 307 12.18 33.98 -24.40
C ALA A 307 13.28 33.10 -24.99
N THR A 308 14.45 33.04 -24.32
CA THR A 308 15.55 32.15 -24.71
C THR A 308 15.13 30.69 -24.59
N HIS A 309 14.49 30.31 -23.46
CA HIS A 309 14.01 28.93 -23.26
C HIS A 309 12.90 28.56 -24.27
N GLU A 310 11.99 29.49 -24.59
CA GLU A 310 10.96 29.23 -25.59
C GLU A 310 11.58 28.98 -26.98
N ALA A 311 12.61 29.74 -27.37
CA ALA A 311 13.33 29.51 -28.61
C ALA A 311 14.03 28.14 -28.64
N MET A 312 14.59 27.70 -27.52
CA MET A 312 15.19 26.35 -27.40
C MET A 312 14.17 25.21 -27.51
N LEU A 313 12.90 25.48 -27.22
CA LEU A 313 11.80 24.50 -27.27
C LEU A 313 11.00 24.58 -28.61
N ALA A 314 11.41 25.40 -29.57
CA ALA A 314 10.67 25.63 -30.80
C ALA A 314 10.40 24.37 -31.62
N ASP A 315 11.26 23.36 -31.55
CA ASP A 315 11.10 22.09 -32.25
C ASP A 315 10.08 21.15 -31.57
N ASN A 316 9.55 21.52 -30.38
CA ASN A 316 8.55 20.75 -29.65
C ASN A 316 7.43 21.66 -29.16
N ASN A 317 6.42 21.84 -29.99
CA ASN A 317 5.30 22.75 -29.73
C ASN A 317 4.58 22.48 -28.43
N ASP A 318 4.33 21.19 -28.07
CA ASP A 318 3.60 20.80 -26.86
C ASP A 318 4.36 21.20 -25.60
N ILE A 319 5.68 20.96 -25.59
CA ILE A 319 6.53 21.33 -24.46
C ILE A 319 6.68 22.84 -24.35
N ALA A 320 6.79 23.55 -25.48
CA ALA A 320 6.86 25.00 -25.50
C ALA A 320 5.56 25.63 -24.99
N GLU A 321 4.39 25.12 -25.38
CA GLU A 321 3.09 25.56 -24.87
C GLU A 321 2.94 25.34 -23.38
N MET A 322 3.26 24.16 -22.91
CA MET A 322 3.28 23.83 -21.48
C MET A 322 4.22 24.76 -20.71
N TYR A 323 5.44 25.02 -21.24
CA TYR A 323 6.42 25.92 -20.61
C TYR A 323 5.85 27.33 -20.46
N ARG A 324 5.24 27.87 -21.53
CA ARG A 324 4.59 29.21 -21.53
C ARG A 324 3.45 29.28 -20.51
N MET A 325 2.59 28.26 -20.48
CA MET A 325 1.46 28.19 -19.55
C MET A 325 1.93 28.20 -18.11
N LEU A 326 2.87 27.32 -17.75
CA LEU A 326 3.40 27.23 -16.38
C LEU A 326 4.16 28.52 -15.99
N SER A 327 4.96 29.08 -16.87
CA SER A 327 5.68 30.36 -16.64
C SER A 327 4.71 31.51 -16.37
N LYS A 328 3.63 31.62 -17.14
CA LYS A 328 2.58 32.58 -16.90
C LYS A 328 1.90 32.38 -15.55
N MET A 329 1.48 31.18 -15.22
CA MET A 329 0.82 30.89 -13.96
C MET A 329 1.71 31.22 -12.75
N ILE A 330 3.02 30.92 -12.84
CA ILE A 330 4.00 31.24 -11.78
C ILE A 330 4.16 32.78 -11.67
N ALA A 331 4.29 33.49 -12.79
CA ALA A 331 4.46 34.95 -12.79
C ALA A 331 3.22 35.68 -12.23
N ASP A 332 2.03 35.26 -12.62
CA ASP A 332 0.76 35.82 -12.15
C ASP A 332 0.50 35.52 -10.65
N GLY A 333 1.32 34.68 -9.99
CA GLY A 333 1.10 34.25 -8.64
C GLY A 333 -0.23 33.49 -8.50
N SER A 334 -0.66 32.83 -9.58
CA SER A 334 -1.94 32.11 -9.66
C SER A 334 -1.91 30.90 -8.72
N ASN A 335 -2.05 31.18 -7.43
CA ASN A 335 -2.33 30.13 -6.46
C ASN A 335 -3.73 29.57 -6.75
N TYR A 336 -3.86 28.27 -6.83
CA TYR A 336 -5.15 27.61 -6.90
C TYR A 336 -6.03 28.08 -5.73
N LYS A 337 -6.93 29.05 -6.03
CA LYS A 337 -7.88 29.55 -5.04
C LYS A 337 -9.01 28.55 -4.89
N TYR A 338 -8.95 27.73 -3.85
CA TYR A 338 -10.06 26.89 -3.49
C TYR A 338 -11.27 27.76 -3.10
N ASN A 339 -12.31 27.70 -3.90
CA ASN A 339 -13.54 28.44 -3.63
C ASN A 339 -14.32 27.72 -2.53
N ARG A 340 -14.18 28.13 -1.27
CA ARG A 340 -14.88 27.57 -0.09
C ARG A 340 -16.40 27.64 -0.17
N ASN A 341 -16.94 28.39 -1.13
CA ASN A 341 -18.38 28.67 -1.24
C ASN A 341 -19.14 27.67 -2.12
N ARG A 342 -18.57 26.51 -2.47
CA ARG A 342 -19.25 25.38 -3.13
C ARG A 342 -19.28 24.18 -2.18
N GLN A 343 -19.87 24.35 -1.03
CA GLN A 343 -20.38 23.26 -0.19
C GLN A 343 -21.87 23.15 -0.40
#